data_ae02854d113da1bdf2dc7bfa4089d657
#
_entry.id   ae02854d113da1bdf2dc7bfa4089d657
#
_cell.length_a   1.000
_cell.length_b   1.000
_cell.length_c   1.000
_cell.angle_alpha   90.00
_cell.angle_beta   90.00
_cell.angle_gamma   90.00
#
_symmetry.space_group_name_H-M   'P 1'
#
loop_
_entity.id
_entity.type
_entity.pdbx_description
1 polymer ?
#
loop_
_entity_poly.entity_id
_entity_poly.type
_entity_poly.pdbx_seq_one_letter_code
_entity_poly.pdbx_strand_id
1 'polypeptide(L)'
;NGLQDDRENHENKFLHNDELNKRKEMLKLALSNLDDRERRIITQRRLVDDPLTLDELSKSFGISRERVRQVEVRAFEKLRKVVKNIDYKKKNG
;
A
#
# COMPACT_ATOMS: atom_id res chain seq x y z
N ASN A 1 10.95 25.71 17.21
CA ASN A 1 11.82 25.83 16.11
C ASN A 1 12.14 24.48 15.51
N GLY A 2 12.22 24.44 14.17
CA GLY A 2 12.38 23.18 13.47
C GLY A 2 13.64 22.40 13.83
N LEU A 3 14.69 23.11 14.14
CA LEU A 3 15.95 22.46 14.49
C LEU A 3 15.87 21.69 15.79
N GLN A 4 15.20 22.26 16.77
CA GLN A 4 15.01 21.59 18.05
C GLN A 4 14.14 20.36 17.91
N ASP A 5 13.07 20.53 17.16
CA ASP A 5 12.16 19.42 16.88
C ASP A 5 12.88 18.28 16.21
N ASP A 6 13.75 18.60 15.27
CA ASP A 6 14.54 17.61 14.57
C ASP A 6 15.47 16.87 15.52
N ARG A 7 16.08 17.58 16.45
CA ARG A 7 16.96 16.96 17.43
C ARG A 7 16.21 16.05 18.39
N GLU A 8 15.11 16.55 18.91
CA GLU A 8 14.31 15.78 19.87
C GLU A 8 13.80 14.50 19.25
N ASN A 9 13.38 14.61 18.00
CA ASN A 9 12.81 13.49 17.32
C ASN A 9 13.82 12.60 16.63
N HIS A 10 15.08 12.93 16.74
CA HIS A 10 16.11 12.22 15.99
C HIS A 10 16.17 10.73 16.35
N GLU A 11 16.20 10.41 17.63
CA GLU A 11 16.22 9.02 18.08
C GLU A 11 14.92 8.32 17.76
N ASN A 12 13.82 8.99 18.07
CA ASN A 12 12.49 8.47 17.75
C ASN A 12 12.31 8.34 16.25
N LYS A 13 12.83 9.30 15.51
CA LYS A 13 12.79 9.28 14.06
C LYS A 13 13.55 8.09 13.50
N PHE A 14 14.67 7.76 14.10
CA PHE A 14 15.48 6.63 13.67
C PHE A 14 14.72 5.32 13.84
N LEU A 15 14.16 5.09 15.02
CA LEU A 15 13.36 3.90 15.29
C LEU A 15 12.10 3.87 14.40
N HIS A 16 11.47 5.02 14.28
CA HIS A 16 10.28 5.17 13.44
C HIS A 16 10.59 4.88 11.98
N ASN A 17 11.72 5.37 11.49
CA ASN A 17 12.14 5.13 10.11
C ASN A 17 12.39 3.65 9.84
N ASP A 18 12.95 2.95 10.81
CA ASP A 18 13.18 1.52 10.66
C ASP A 18 11.86 0.76 10.54
N GLU A 19 10.88 1.10 11.38
CA GLU A 19 9.55 0.54 11.27
C GLU A 19 8.89 0.87 9.95
N LEU A 20 8.98 2.14 9.55
CA LEU A 20 8.41 2.59 8.28
C LEU A 20 9.06 1.87 7.11
N ASN A 21 10.37 1.69 7.15
CA ASN A 21 11.08 0.98 6.10
C ASN A 21 10.63 -0.46 5.99
N LYS A 22 10.43 -1.11 7.13
CA LYS A 22 9.92 -2.48 7.16
C LYS A 22 8.54 -2.57 6.55
N ARG A 23 7.67 -1.61 6.88
CA ARG A 23 6.32 -1.56 6.31
C ARG A 23 6.35 -1.30 4.82
N LYS A 24 7.23 -0.40 4.38
CA LYS A 24 7.40 -0.12 2.95
C LYS A 24 7.87 -1.35 2.19
N GLU A 25 8.81 -2.08 2.75
CA GLU A 25 9.31 -3.30 2.14
C GLU A 25 8.22 -4.37 2.07
N MET A 26 7.45 -4.50 3.14
CA MET A 26 6.32 -5.42 3.16
C MET A 26 5.29 -5.07 2.09
N LEU A 27 4.97 -3.79 1.98
CA LEU A 27 4.02 -3.32 0.96
C LEU A 27 4.57 -3.56 -0.44
N LYS A 28 5.84 -3.32 -0.66
CA LYS A 28 6.49 -3.60 -1.93
C LYS A 28 6.35 -5.06 -2.33
N LEU A 29 6.64 -5.95 -1.38
CA LEU A 29 6.49 -7.39 -1.60
C LEU A 29 5.05 -7.76 -1.93
N ALA A 30 4.13 -7.20 -1.17
CA ALA A 30 2.72 -7.47 -1.39
C ALA A 30 2.28 -6.98 -2.77
N LEU A 31 2.69 -5.77 -3.15
CA LEU A 31 2.36 -5.21 -4.45
C LEU A 31 2.97 -6.00 -5.61
N SER A 32 4.13 -6.60 -5.39
CA SER A 32 4.79 -7.37 -6.44
C SER A 32 4.00 -8.63 -6.83
N ASN A 33 3.08 -9.07 -5.99
CA ASN A 33 2.22 -10.22 -6.29
C ASN A 33 0.99 -9.84 -7.14
N LEU A 34 0.80 -8.56 -7.38
CA LEU A 34 -0.30 -8.08 -8.20
C LEU A 34 0.15 -7.90 -9.64
N ASP A 35 -0.78 -8.06 -10.59
CA ASP A 35 -0.48 -7.68 -11.96
C ASP A 35 -0.50 -6.16 -12.09
N ASP A 36 -0.11 -5.66 -13.26
CA ASP A 36 0.01 -4.21 -13.47
C ASP A 36 -1.31 -3.48 -13.24
N ARG A 37 -2.40 -4.04 -13.74
CA ARG A 37 -3.72 -3.43 -13.60
C ARG A 37 -4.16 -3.39 -12.14
N GLU A 38 -4.01 -4.51 -11.45
CA GLU A 38 -4.35 -4.60 -10.03
C GLU A 38 -3.55 -3.60 -9.21
N ARG A 39 -2.26 -3.54 -9.47
CA ARG A 39 -1.36 -2.64 -8.75
C ARG A 39 -1.74 -1.18 -8.96
N ARG A 40 -1.98 -0.80 -10.21
CA ARG A 40 -2.35 0.58 -10.53
C ARG A 40 -3.67 0.97 -9.89
N ILE A 41 -4.64 0.10 -9.97
CA ILE A 41 -5.97 0.38 -9.42
C ILE A 41 -5.91 0.50 -7.91
N ILE A 42 -5.27 -0.46 -7.22
CA ILE A 42 -5.20 -0.41 -5.77
C ILE A 42 -4.37 0.80 -5.30
N THR A 43 -3.31 1.12 -6.01
CA THR A 43 -2.48 2.28 -5.67
C THR A 43 -3.28 3.57 -5.78
N GLN A 44 -4.00 3.76 -6.88
CA GLN A 44 -4.76 4.98 -7.11
C GLN A 44 -6.00 5.09 -6.23
N ARG A 45 -6.48 3.99 -5.71
CA ARG A 45 -7.67 3.98 -4.90
C ARG A 45 -7.40 4.04 -3.40
N ARG A 46 -6.28 3.46 -2.96
CA ARG A 46 -6.06 3.27 -1.52
C ARG A 46 -4.71 3.75 -1.00
N LEU A 47 -3.75 3.96 -1.89
CA LEU A 47 -2.38 4.27 -1.46
C LEU A 47 -1.97 5.71 -1.77
N VAL A 48 -2.89 6.56 -2.17
CA VAL A 48 -2.62 7.97 -2.42
C VAL A 48 -3.55 8.82 -1.57
N ASP A 49 -3.14 10.06 -1.33
CA ASP A 49 -3.90 10.99 -0.50
C ASP A 49 -5.19 11.44 -1.16
N ASP A 50 -5.21 11.48 -2.48
CA ASP A 50 -6.35 11.95 -3.24
C ASP A 50 -6.77 10.85 -4.22
N PRO A 51 -7.55 9.86 -3.75
CA PRO A 51 -7.88 8.71 -4.59
C PRO A 51 -8.77 9.06 -5.77
N LEU A 52 -8.48 8.39 -6.89
CA LEU A 52 -9.32 8.51 -8.07
C LEU A 52 -10.64 7.79 -7.85
N THR A 53 -11.68 8.29 -8.50
CA THR A 53 -12.99 7.65 -8.44
C THR A 53 -13.02 6.41 -9.34
N LEU A 54 -14.00 5.55 -9.10
CA LEU A 54 -14.20 4.39 -9.96
C LEU A 54 -14.47 4.82 -11.40
N ASP A 55 -15.20 5.91 -11.56
CA ASP A 55 -15.50 6.44 -12.88
C ASP A 55 -14.25 6.90 -13.63
N GLU A 56 -13.38 7.62 -12.91
CA GLU A 56 -12.12 8.08 -13.50
C GLU A 56 -11.24 6.91 -13.93
N LEU A 57 -11.14 5.90 -13.08
CA LEU A 57 -10.35 4.71 -13.38
C LEU A 57 -10.98 3.90 -14.50
N SER A 58 -12.30 3.81 -14.52
CA SER A 58 -13.05 3.16 -15.58
C SER A 58 -12.69 3.76 -16.94
N LYS A 59 -12.69 5.08 -17.02
CA LYS A 59 -12.33 5.78 -18.23
C LYS A 59 -10.86 5.59 -18.60
N SER A 60 -9.99 5.65 -17.60
CA SER A 60 -8.56 5.52 -17.80
C SER A 60 -8.18 4.15 -18.35
N PHE A 61 -8.80 3.10 -17.82
CA PHE A 61 -8.47 1.73 -18.21
C PHE A 61 -9.37 1.17 -19.31
N GLY A 62 -10.42 1.90 -19.67
CA GLY A 62 -11.35 1.42 -20.71
C GLY A 62 -12.16 0.22 -20.30
N ILE A 63 -12.51 0.12 -19.03
CA ILE A 63 -13.33 -0.96 -18.47
C ILE A 63 -14.47 -0.35 -17.68
N SER A 64 -15.45 -1.16 -17.29
CA SER A 64 -16.60 -0.67 -16.54
C SER A 64 -16.21 -0.34 -15.10
N ARG A 65 -17.01 0.52 -14.46
CA ARG A 65 -16.82 0.85 -13.06
C ARG A 65 -16.91 -0.40 -12.18
N GLU A 66 -17.83 -1.27 -12.50
CA GLU A 66 -17.99 -2.52 -11.75
C GLU A 66 -16.74 -3.40 -11.89
N ARG A 67 -16.15 -3.43 -13.09
CA ARG A 67 -14.92 -4.19 -13.27
C ARG A 67 -13.78 -3.60 -12.45
N VAL A 68 -13.69 -2.27 -12.40
CA VAL A 68 -12.67 -1.60 -11.57
C VAL A 68 -12.87 -2.00 -10.11
N ARG A 69 -14.11 -1.96 -9.64
CA ARG A 69 -14.41 -2.34 -8.26
C ARG A 69 -14.00 -3.79 -7.98
N GLN A 70 -14.32 -4.69 -8.89
CA GLN A 70 -13.94 -6.10 -8.74
C GLN A 70 -12.42 -6.27 -8.67
N VAL A 71 -11.69 -5.55 -9.52
CA VAL A 71 -10.24 -5.61 -9.54
C VAL A 71 -9.66 -5.06 -8.24
N GLU A 72 -10.23 -3.97 -7.76
CA GLU A 72 -9.81 -3.37 -6.48
C GLU A 72 -9.99 -4.36 -5.32
N VAL A 73 -11.14 -5.00 -5.25
CA VAL A 73 -11.42 -5.97 -4.19
C VAL A 73 -10.45 -7.15 -4.27
N ARG A 74 -10.23 -7.66 -5.47
CA ARG A 74 -9.32 -8.77 -5.68
C ARG A 74 -7.88 -8.40 -5.30
N ALA A 75 -7.45 -7.23 -5.72
CA ALA A 75 -6.10 -6.74 -5.38
C ALA A 75 -5.94 -6.61 -3.87
N PHE A 76 -6.94 -6.05 -3.21
CA PHE A 76 -6.90 -5.87 -1.77
C PHE A 76 -6.83 -7.21 -1.03
N GLU A 77 -7.59 -8.20 -1.49
CA GLU A 77 -7.54 -9.53 -0.90
C GLU A 77 -6.17 -10.17 -1.06
N LYS A 78 -5.55 -10.01 -2.22
CA LYS A 78 -4.20 -10.50 -2.46
C LYS A 78 -3.20 -9.84 -1.52
N LEU A 79 -3.31 -8.53 -1.35
CA LEU A 79 -2.45 -7.80 -0.42
C LEU A 79 -2.63 -8.30 1.01
N ARG A 80 -3.87 -8.48 1.42
CA ARG A 80 -4.16 -8.98 2.76
C ARG A 80 -3.52 -10.33 3.02
N LYS A 81 -3.61 -11.24 2.07
CA LYS A 81 -3.05 -12.58 2.21
C LYS A 81 -1.54 -12.53 2.36
N VAL A 82 -0.87 -11.71 1.56
CA VAL A 82 0.58 -11.60 1.62
C VAL A 82 1.02 -11.04 2.96
N VAL A 83 0.39 -9.95 3.39
CA VAL A 83 0.71 -9.33 4.67
C VAL A 83 0.47 -10.29 5.83
N LYS A 84 -0.65 -11.00 5.78
CA LYS A 84 -0.99 -11.99 6.82
C LYS A 84 0.05 -13.10 6.90
N ASN A 85 0.49 -13.60 5.75
CA ASN A 85 1.50 -14.65 5.71
C ASN A 85 2.84 -14.17 6.26
N ILE A 86 3.22 -12.96 5.95
CA ILE A 86 4.45 -12.37 6.46
C ILE A 86 4.38 -12.24 7.98
N ASP A 87 3.27 -11.72 8.50
CA ASP A 87 3.07 -11.57 9.93
C ASP A 87 3.08 -12.93 10.65
N TYR A 88 2.43 -13.91 10.06
CA TYR A 88 2.38 -15.24 10.62
C TYR A 88 3.76 -15.85 10.73
N LYS A 89 4.53 -15.76 9.66
CA LYS A 89 5.91 -16.27 9.66
C LYS A 89 6.77 -15.55 10.68
N LYS A 90 6.58 -14.26 10.80
CA LYS A 90 7.34 -13.45 11.74
C LYS A 90 7.03 -13.84 13.18
N LYS A 91 5.77 -14.13 13.47
CA LYS A 91 5.36 -14.53 14.83
C LYS A 91 5.88 -15.92 15.19
N ASN A 92 5.94 -16.80 14.24
CA ASN A 92 6.35 -18.18 14.47
C ASN A 92 7.83 -18.42 14.22
N GLY A 93 8.48 -17.47 13.63
CA GLY A 93 9.90 -17.54 13.39
C GLY A 93 10.66 -16.78 14.44
#